data_c04f086d08a62b6bc025cd78edeca98b
#
_entry.id   c04f086d08a62b6bc025cd78edeca98b
#
_cell.length_a   1.000
_cell.length_b   1.000
_cell.length_c   1.000
_cell.angle_alpha   90.00
_cell.angle_beta   90.00
_cell.angle_gamma   90.00
#
_symmetry.space_group_name_H-M   'P 1'
#
loop_
_entity.id
_entity.type
_entity.pdbx_description
1 polymer ?
#
loop_
_entity_poly.entity_id
_entity_poly.type
_entity_poly.pdbx_seq_one_letter_code
_entity_poly.pdbx_strand_id
1 'polypeptide(L)'
;MKLASQDTIVALDADFGAMAVKRGRFAWGLPQLSMREKAFVFVAADLCCHDLRFPLQTHVTMALSRGVELEAVREAVRHLAPYVGYPTAAEALMRLIEMEKAAGEAGHAANGSGSGSGSGCGEGTAAKLPDHVLEEVRALDEGFAEFLEEQFAERWGRVNLTVAERALCTIATDVLNGTLDQSFQEHVGLALDNGAGEEKVRAVLLLVAEFGIAKSWRAFTALQEVLDARG
;
A
#
# COMPACT_ATOMS: atom_id res chain seq x y z
N MET A 1 -8.23 17.66 -10.80
CA MET A 1 -7.65 17.49 -9.44
C MET A 1 -6.24 18.07 -9.45
N LYS A 2 -5.86 18.92 -8.47
CA LYS A 2 -4.48 19.34 -8.26
C LYS A 2 -3.76 18.25 -7.44
N LEU A 3 -2.54 17.88 -7.87
CA LEU A 3 -1.71 16.91 -7.16
C LEU A 3 -0.81 17.63 -6.15
N ALA A 4 -0.48 16.95 -5.06
CA ALA A 4 0.59 17.40 -4.17
C ALA A 4 1.91 17.47 -4.96
N SER A 5 2.75 18.44 -4.63
CA SER A 5 4.07 18.65 -5.28
C SER A 5 4.05 18.83 -6.80
N GLN A 6 2.87 19.07 -7.42
CA GLN A 6 2.76 19.26 -8.89
C GLN A 6 3.69 20.36 -9.40
N ASP A 7 3.72 21.51 -8.73
CA ASP A 7 4.50 22.66 -9.16
C ASP A 7 6.01 22.37 -9.04
N THR A 8 6.42 21.60 -8.02
CA THR A 8 7.81 21.15 -7.84
C THR A 8 8.25 20.23 -8.98
N ILE A 9 7.41 19.25 -9.36
CA ILE A 9 7.73 18.30 -10.43
C ILE A 9 7.85 19.02 -11.78
N VAL A 10 6.95 19.96 -12.09
CA VAL A 10 6.99 20.76 -13.32
C VAL A 10 8.24 21.65 -13.37
N ALA A 11 8.69 22.15 -12.22
CA ALA A 11 9.90 22.98 -12.14
C ALA A 11 11.21 22.20 -12.35
N LEU A 12 11.21 20.86 -12.20
CA LEU A 12 12.39 20.03 -12.47
C LEU A 12 12.68 19.96 -13.99
N ASP A 13 11.66 19.70 -14.77
CA ASP A 13 11.68 19.58 -16.21
C ASP A 13 10.25 19.70 -16.74
N ALA A 14 10.01 20.57 -17.70
CA ALA A 14 8.65 20.88 -18.16
C ALA A 14 7.97 19.68 -18.87
N ASP A 15 8.72 18.94 -19.69
CA ASP A 15 8.19 17.82 -20.45
C ASP A 15 7.95 16.61 -19.54
N PHE A 16 8.92 16.29 -18.69
CA PHE A 16 8.76 15.27 -17.67
C PHE A 16 7.60 15.63 -16.73
N GLY A 17 7.52 16.87 -16.27
CA GLY A 17 6.46 17.35 -15.39
C GLY A 17 5.08 17.20 -16.02
N ALA A 18 4.92 17.52 -17.30
CA ALA A 18 3.65 17.31 -18.02
C ALA A 18 3.25 15.83 -18.04
N MET A 19 4.20 14.92 -18.32
CA MET A 19 3.96 13.47 -18.32
C MET A 19 3.62 12.94 -16.91
N ALA A 20 4.40 13.31 -15.91
CA ALA A 20 4.20 12.87 -14.53
C ALA A 20 2.86 13.35 -13.96
N VAL A 21 2.51 14.63 -14.18
CA VAL A 21 1.21 15.17 -13.74
C VAL A 21 0.04 14.46 -14.43
N LYS A 22 0.16 14.16 -15.74
CA LYS A 22 -0.86 13.41 -16.47
C LYS A 22 -1.04 12.01 -15.89
N ARG A 23 0.04 11.29 -15.58
CA ARG A 23 0.01 9.96 -15.00
C ARG A 23 -0.53 9.98 -13.56
N GLY A 24 -0.03 10.84 -12.71
CA GLY A 24 -0.52 10.97 -11.34
C GLY A 24 -2.01 11.34 -11.28
N ARG A 25 -2.49 12.22 -12.17
CA ARG A 25 -3.93 12.51 -12.27
C ARG A 25 -4.76 11.30 -12.71
N PHE A 26 -4.22 10.47 -13.59
CA PHE A 26 -4.84 9.22 -13.98
C PHE A 26 -4.95 8.26 -12.78
N ALA A 27 -3.84 7.98 -12.10
CA ALA A 27 -3.82 7.02 -10.99
C ALA A 27 -4.68 7.48 -9.80
N TRP A 28 -4.53 8.73 -9.36
CA TRP A 28 -5.37 9.29 -8.31
C TRP A 28 -6.85 9.45 -8.74
N GLY A 29 -7.12 9.48 -10.04
CA GLY A 29 -8.46 9.57 -10.62
C GLY A 29 -9.18 8.25 -10.84
N LEU A 30 -8.53 7.08 -10.65
CA LEU A 30 -9.15 5.77 -10.84
C LEU A 30 -10.41 5.62 -9.97
N PRO A 31 -11.61 5.44 -10.54
CA PRO A 31 -12.85 5.43 -9.76
C PRO A 31 -13.06 4.14 -8.96
N GLN A 32 -12.36 3.06 -9.31
CA GLN A 32 -12.50 1.75 -8.67
C GLN A 32 -11.90 1.71 -7.26
N LEU A 33 -10.91 2.58 -6.97
CA LEU A 33 -10.24 2.64 -5.68
C LEU A 33 -10.66 3.91 -4.92
N SER A 34 -10.92 3.78 -3.64
CA SER A 34 -11.06 4.92 -2.72
C SER A 34 -9.72 5.68 -2.60
N MET A 35 -9.77 6.91 -2.11
CA MET A 35 -8.53 7.69 -1.87
C MET A 35 -7.60 7.01 -0.85
N ARG A 36 -8.20 6.29 0.11
CA ARG A 36 -7.51 5.54 1.14
C ARG A 36 -6.78 4.32 0.54
N GLU A 37 -7.45 3.52 -0.29
CA GLU A 37 -6.84 2.38 -0.99
C GLU A 37 -5.70 2.83 -1.92
N LYS A 38 -5.90 3.91 -2.68
CA LYS A 38 -4.83 4.50 -3.50
C LYS A 38 -3.62 4.90 -2.66
N ALA A 39 -3.84 5.56 -1.53
CA ALA A 39 -2.77 5.97 -0.64
C ALA A 39 -1.91 4.78 -0.18
N PHE A 40 -2.56 3.68 0.22
CA PHE A 40 -1.84 2.48 0.67
C PHE A 40 -1.07 1.80 -0.46
N VAL A 41 -1.64 1.74 -1.67
CA VAL A 41 -0.95 1.20 -2.85
C VAL A 41 0.25 2.06 -3.24
N PHE A 42 0.14 3.39 -3.19
CA PHE A 42 1.29 4.28 -3.43
C PHE A 42 2.37 4.12 -2.37
N VAL A 43 1.99 4.04 -1.09
CA VAL A 43 2.95 3.79 0.01
C VAL A 43 3.65 2.44 -0.18
N ALA A 44 2.92 1.38 -0.55
CA ALA A 44 3.52 0.09 -0.86
C ALA A 44 4.55 0.20 -1.99
N ALA A 45 4.22 0.95 -3.05
CA ALA A 45 5.12 1.15 -4.18
C ALA A 45 6.38 1.95 -3.80
N ASP A 46 6.24 3.02 -3.02
CA ASP A 46 7.38 3.80 -2.53
C ASP A 46 8.33 2.94 -1.67
N LEU A 47 7.77 2.08 -0.80
CA LEU A 47 8.53 1.16 0.02
C LEU A 47 9.28 0.13 -0.83
N CYS A 48 8.64 -0.49 -1.82
CA CYS A 48 9.27 -1.48 -2.71
C CYS A 48 10.37 -0.85 -3.58
N CYS A 49 10.22 0.41 -3.97
CA CYS A 49 11.22 1.13 -4.76
C CYS A 49 12.28 1.82 -3.91
N HIS A 50 12.18 1.78 -2.58
CA HIS A 50 13.01 2.51 -1.62
C HIS A 50 13.00 4.03 -1.83
N ASP A 51 11.89 4.57 -2.33
CA ASP A 51 11.69 5.99 -2.64
C ASP A 51 11.12 6.75 -1.44
N LEU A 52 11.81 6.68 -0.30
CA LEU A 52 11.30 7.12 1.01
C LEU A 52 11.41 8.62 1.28
N ARG A 53 11.91 9.42 0.34
CA ARG A 53 12.03 10.87 0.46
C ARG A 53 10.89 11.59 -0.25
N PHE A 54 11.19 12.19 -1.39
CA PHE A 54 10.24 13.03 -2.13
C PHE A 54 8.99 12.25 -2.61
N PRO A 55 9.08 11.04 -3.18
CA PRO A 55 7.90 10.28 -3.59
C PRO A 55 6.98 9.95 -2.42
N LEU A 56 7.49 9.31 -1.36
CA LEU A 56 6.70 8.99 -0.16
C LEU A 56 6.06 10.24 0.45
N GLN A 57 6.82 11.33 0.60
CA GLN A 57 6.28 12.59 1.11
C GLN A 57 5.14 13.12 0.23
N THR A 58 5.29 13.06 -1.09
CA THR A 58 4.28 13.52 -2.05
C THR A 58 2.99 12.70 -1.93
N HIS A 59 3.11 11.37 -1.90
CA HIS A 59 1.96 10.47 -1.84
C HIS A 59 1.24 10.57 -0.49
N VAL A 60 1.98 10.62 0.62
CA VAL A 60 1.39 10.81 1.96
C VAL A 60 0.73 12.19 2.07
N THR A 61 1.37 13.27 1.61
CA THR A 61 0.76 14.60 1.60
C THR A 61 -0.54 14.62 0.79
N MET A 62 -0.56 13.94 -0.36
CA MET A 62 -1.78 13.80 -1.17
C MET A 62 -2.87 13.05 -0.40
N ALA A 63 -2.54 11.93 0.26
CA ALA A 63 -3.45 11.14 1.07
C ALA A 63 -4.06 11.97 2.22
N LEU A 64 -3.23 12.66 3.01
CA LEU A 64 -3.67 13.51 4.11
C LEU A 64 -4.58 14.63 3.62
N SER A 65 -4.27 15.28 2.49
CA SER A 65 -5.11 16.32 1.89
C SER A 65 -6.49 15.83 1.45
N ARG A 66 -6.69 14.52 1.40
CA ARG A 66 -7.94 13.83 1.05
C ARG A 66 -8.61 13.14 2.23
N GLY A 67 -8.17 13.44 3.45
CA GLY A 67 -8.78 12.94 4.68
C GLY A 67 -8.35 11.54 5.09
N VAL A 68 -7.29 10.99 4.48
CA VAL A 68 -6.69 9.74 4.96
C VAL A 68 -5.91 10.04 6.22
N GLU A 69 -6.15 9.29 7.27
CA GLU A 69 -5.49 9.49 8.56
C GLU A 69 -4.03 8.99 8.52
N LEU A 70 -3.12 9.75 9.14
CA LEU A 70 -1.70 9.39 9.20
C LEU A 70 -1.48 8.05 9.91
N GLU A 71 -2.30 7.73 10.92
CA GLU A 71 -2.21 6.46 11.63
C GLU A 71 -2.57 5.26 10.73
N ALA A 72 -3.50 5.44 9.79
CA ALA A 72 -3.78 4.41 8.79
C ALA A 72 -2.61 4.19 7.81
N VAL A 73 -1.89 5.28 7.45
CA VAL A 73 -0.66 5.17 6.65
C VAL A 73 0.43 4.44 7.44
N ARG A 74 0.60 4.74 8.74
CA ARG A 74 1.53 4.01 9.61
C ARG A 74 1.18 2.53 9.70
N GLU A 75 -0.11 2.21 9.78
CA GLU A 75 -0.56 0.82 9.84
C GLU A 75 -0.28 0.08 8.52
N ALA A 76 -0.39 0.74 7.37
CA ALA A 76 0.02 0.17 6.09
C ALA A 76 1.53 -0.15 6.07
N VAL A 77 2.38 0.75 6.59
CA VAL A 77 3.83 0.50 6.71
C VAL A 77 4.12 -0.67 7.65
N ARG A 78 3.42 -0.78 8.80
CA ARG A 78 3.58 -1.91 9.74
C ARG A 78 3.18 -3.22 9.08
N HIS A 79 2.06 -3.22 8.35
CA HIS A 79 1.59 -4.38 7.62
C HIS A 79 2.60 -4.85 6.58
N LEU A 80 3.18 -3.92 5.84
CA LEU A 80 4.10 -4.21 4.74
C LEU A 80 5.52 -4.57 5.21
N ALA A 81 5.87 -4.36 6.48
CA ALA A 81 7.24 -4.55 6.99
C ALA A 81 7.87 -5.91 6.63
N PRO A 82 7.21 -7.08 6.75
CA PRO A 82 7.81 -8.36 6.36
C PRO A 82 7.96 -8.54 4.84
N TYR A 83 7.19 -7.82 4.04
CA TYR A 83 7.20 -7.92 2.57
C TYR A 83 8.27 -7.03 1.91
N VAL A 84 8.57 -5.87 2.53
CA VAL A 84 9.54 -4.89 2.02
C VAL A 84 10.85 -4.86 2.82
N GLY A 85 10.89 -5.59 3.93
CA GLY A 85 11.99 -5.60 4.91
C GLY A 85 11.81 -4.57 6.03
N TYR A 86 12.02 -5.01 7.26
CA TYR A 86 11.92 -4.18 8.47
C TYR A 86 12.79 -2.91 8.44
N PRO A 87 14.03 -2.91 7.90
CA PRO A 87 14.83 -1.69 7.79
C PRO A 87 14.16 -0.62 6.93
N THR A 88 13.59 -0.99 5.80
CA THR A 88 12.84 -0.08 4.92
C THR A 88 11.60 0.48 5.61
N ALA A 89 10.85 -0.38 6.30
CA ALA A 89 9.66 0.03 7.05
C ALA A 89 10.03 0.98 8.21
N ALA A 90 11.14 0.72 8.92
CA ALA A 90 11.61 1.60 9.99
C ALA A 90 11.97 3.01 9.46
N GLU A 91 12.69 3.09 8.34
CA GLU A 91 13.02 4.38 7.72
C GLU A 91 11.77 5.14 7.25
N ALA A 92 10.80 4.44 6.67
CA ALA A 92 9.53 5.03 6.31
C ALA A 92 8.77 5.58 7.53
N LEU A 93 8.72 4.85 8.65
CA LEU A 93 8.10 5.33 9.89
C LEU A 93 8.83 6.56 10.45
N MET A 94 10.16 6.60 10.39
CA MET A 94 10.94 7.78 10.77
C MET A 94 10.55 8.98 9.90
N ARG A 95 10.39 8.78 8.60
CA ARG A 95 9.96 9.83 7.66
C ARG A 95 8.56 10.34 7.97
N LEU A 96 7.62 9.46 8.32
CA LEU A 96 6.26 9.87 8.72
C LEU A 96 6.28 10.70 10.02
N ILE A 97 7.16 10.39 10.97
CA ILE A 97 7.36 11.20 12.19
C ILE A 97 7.89 12.60 11.86
N GLU A 98 8.85 12.71 10.93
CA GLU A 98 9.38 14.01 10.49
C GLU A 98 8.30 14.86 9.83
N MET A 99 7.47 14.26 8.97
CA MET A 99 6.35 14.92 8.30
C MET A 99 5.30 15.43 9.32
N GLU A 100 4.98 14.64 10.34
CA GLU A 100 4.05 15.00 11.39
C GLU A 100 4.57 16.20 12.21
N LYS A 101 5.85 16.18 12.59
CA LYS A 101 6.51 17.30 13.30
C LYS A 101 6.46 18.58 12.46
N ALA A 102 6.84 18.50 11.18
CA ALA A 102 6.82 19.66 10.29
C ALA A 102 5.40 20.24 10.12
N ALA A 103 4.39 19.38 10.04
CA ALA A 103 2.98 19.81 9.97
C ALA A 103 2.51 20.45 11.28
N GLY A 104 2.92 19.91 12.44
CA GLY A 104 2.63 20.46 13.76
C GLY A 104 3.27 21.84 13.96
N GLU A 105 4.51 22.03 13.58
CA GLU A 105 5.21 23.32 13.64
C GLU A 105 4.55 24.37 12.73
N ALA A 106 4.16 23.97 11.50
CA ALA A 106 3.42 24.85 10.60
C ALA A 106 2.03 25.21 11.13
N GLY A 107 1.34 24.26 11.79
CA GLY A 107 0.04 24.47 12.42
C GLY A 107 0.12 25.38 13.65
N HIS A 108 1.17 25.28 14.45
CA HIS A 108 1.41 26.17 15.61
C HIS A 108 1.74 27.60 15.19
N ALA A 109 2.38 27.77 14.03
CA ALA A 109 2.60 29.10 13.45
C ALA A 109 1.31 29.76 12.92
N ALA A 110 0.27 28.95 12.62
CA ALA A 110 -0.98 29.39 12.02
C ALA A 110 -2.16 29.49 13.01
N ASN A 111 -2.22 28.68 14.09
CA ASN A 111 -3.32 28.69 15.07
C ASN A 111 -2.87 28.06 16.40
N GLY A 112 -3.09 28.78 17.51
CA GLY A 112 -3.00 28.22 18.85
C GLY A 112 -4.21 27.31 19.14
N SER A 113 -3.92 26.12 19.67
CA SER A 113 -4.80 25.14 20.31
C SER A 113 -5.76 24.34 19.44
N GLY A 114 -5.56 23.00 19.50
CA GLY A 114 -6.51 22.01 19.05
C GLY A 114 -5.90 20.60 19.09
N SER A 115 -5.85 19.99 20.28
CA SER A 115 -5.54 18.55 20.43
C SER A 115 -6.78 17.73 20.07
N GLY A 116 -6.67 16.92 19.01
CA GLY A 116 -7.68 15.93 18.65
C GLY A 116 -7.06 14.55 18.60
N SER A 117 -7.05 13.82 19.70
CA SER A 117 -6.74 12.39 19.72
C SER A 117 -8.03 11.62 19.47
N GLY A 118 -8.22 11.15 18.26
CA GLY A 118 -9.27 10.18 17.89
C GLY A 118 -8.70 8.77 17.87
N SER A 119 -8.65 8.09 19.00
CA SER A 119 -8.37 6.66 19.08
C SER A 119 -9.66 5.88 18.84
N GLY A 120 -9.93 5.53 17.60
CA GLY A 120 -10.95 4.55 17.24
C GLY A 120 -10.35 3.15 17.28
N CYS A 121 -10.35 2.51 18.44
CA CYS A 121 -9.98 1.11 18.59
C CYS A 121 -11.19 0.25 18.20
N GLY A 122 -11.35 -0.13 16.95
CA GLY A 122 -12.25 -1.22 16.55
C GLY A 122 -11.54 -2.56 16.74
N GLU A 123 -12.26 -3.59 17.21
CA GLU A 123 -11.72 -4.96 17.23
C GLU A 123 -11.44 -5.39 15.79
N GLY A 124 -10.16 -5.74 15.51
CA GLY A 124 -9.74 -6.26 14.23
C GLY A 124 -10.38 -7.63 14.01
N THR A 125 -10.83 -7.92 12.79
CA THR A 125 -11.29 -9.26 12.42
C THR A 125 -10.04 -10.13 12.26
N ALA A 126 -9.89 -11.15 13.09
CA ALA A 126 -8.77 -12.06 13.00
C ALA A 126 -8.78 -12.78 11.64
N ALA A 127 -7.88 -12.40 10.76
CA ALA A 127 -7.62 -13.14 9.54
C ALA A 127 -6.64 -14.28 9.86
N LYS A 128 -6.92 -15.47 9.31
CA LYS A 128 -6.09 -16.66 9.48
C LYS A 128 -5.40 -16.96 8.15
N LEU A 129 -4.14 -17.38 8.21
CA LEU A 129 -3.45 -17.91 7.04
C LEU A 129 -4.22 -19.15 6.53
N PRO A 130 -4.49 -19.30 5.23
CA PRO A 130 -5.16 -20.46 4.69
C PRO A 130 -4.44 -21.76 5.07
N ASP A 131 -5.19 -22.79 5.51
CA ASP A 131 -4.60 -24.03 6.01
C ASP A 131 -3.73 -24.73 4.95
N HIS A 132 -4.13 -24.68 3.67
CA HIS A 132 -3.35 -25.27 2.58
C HIS A 132 -1.99 -24.60 2.40
N VAL A 133 -1.90 -23.26 2.57
CA VAL A 133 -0.61 -22.54 2.51
C VAL A 133 0.29 -22.98 3.66
N LEU A 134 -0.28 -23.08 4.87
CA LEU A 134 0.47 -23.49 6.05
C LEU A 134 0.97 -24.91 5.93
N GLU A 135 0.16 -25.84 5.39
CA GLU A 135 0.55 -27.24 5.14
C GLU A 135 1.65 -27.34 4.09
N GLU A 136 1.54 -26.59 2.99
CA GLU A 136 2.56 -26.57 1.93
C GLU A 136 3.90 -26.05 2.47
N VAL A 137 3.90 -24.93 3.17
CA VAL A 137 5.11 -24.34 3.74
C VAL A 137 5.72 -25.24 4.82
N ARG A 138 4.89 -25.88 5.66
CA ARG A 138 5.35 -26.83 6.68
C ARG A 138 6.01 -28.05 6.07
N ALA A 139 5.57 -28.50 4.90
CA ALA A 139 6.22 -29.59 4.16
C ALA A 139 7.61 -29.20 3.64
N LEU A 140 7.89 -27.91 3.48
CA LEU A 140 9.21 -27.41 3.10
C LEU A 140 10.11 -27.21 4.32
N ASP A 141 9.61 -26.51 5.34
CA ASP A 141 10.35 -26.21 6.57
C ASP A 141 9.39 -25.82 7.71
N GLU A 142 9.46 -26.52 8.85
CA GLU A 142 8.59 -26.29 10.02
C GLU A 142 8.84 -24.91 10.63
N GLY A 143 10.11 -24.50 10.79
CA GLY A 143 10.44 -23.20 11.39
C GLY A 143 10.00 -22.02 10.54
N PHE A 144 10.04 -22.17 9.23
CA PHE A 144 9.49 -21.13 8.32
C PHE A 144 7.96 -21.09 8.37
N ALA A 145 7.29 -22.22 8.51
CA ALA A 145 5.83 -22.27 8.68
C ALA A 145 5.38 -21.57 9.97
N GLU A 146 6.04 -21.85 11.09
CA GLU A 146 5.79 -21.16 12.38
C GLU A 146 6.01 -19.65 12.26
N PHE A 147 7.11 -19.23 11.64
CA PHE A 147 7.42 -17.82 11.40
C PHE A 147 6.34 -17.14 10.54
N LEU A 148 5.92 -17.79 9.45
CA LEU A 148 4.91 -17.24 8.54
C LEU A 148 3.54 -17.10 9.24
N GLU A 149 3.12 -18.10 10.01
CA GLU A 149 1.88 -18.10 10.78
C GLU A 149 1.88 -16.95 11.81
N GLU A 150 2.97 -16.78 12.57
CA GLU A 150 3.15 -15.69 13.52
C GLU A 150 3.09 -14.33 12.82
N GLN A 151 3.85 -14.15 11.73
CA GLN A 151 3.86 -12.91 10.96
C GLN A 151 2.49 -12.56 10.39
N PHE A 152 1.72 -13.55 9.97
CA PHE A 152 0.37 -13.35 9.46
C PHE A 152 -0.60 -12.96 10.59
N ALA A 153 -0.61 -13.71 11.69
CA ALA A 153 -1.47 -13.46 12.84
C ALA A 153 -1.25 -12.08 13.46
N GLU A 154 0.01 -11.63 13.56
CA GLU A 154 0.34 -10.31 14.11
C GLU A 154 -0.19 -9.14 13.28
N ARG A 155 -0.43 -9.28 11.97
CA ARG A 155 -0.66 -8.14 11.07
C ARG A 155 -2.03 -8.13 10.41
N TRP A 156 -2.51 -9.28 9.94
CA TRP A 156 -3.71 -9.31 9.12
C TRP A 156 -5.00 -9.01 9.88
N GLY A 157 -5.00 -9.22 11.20
CA GLY A 157 -6.13 -8.93 12.08
C GLY A 157 -6.10 -7.57 12.79
N ARG A 158 -5.05 -6.75 12.53
CA ARG A 158 -4.89 -5.45 13.21
C ARG A 158 -5.95 -4.44 12.76
N VAL A 159 -6.29 -3.51 13.68
CA VAL A 159 -7.16 -2.36 13.39
C VAL A 159 -6.55 -1.38 12.38
N ASN A 160 -7.32 -0.41 11.95
CA ASN A 160 -6.98 0.69 11.03
C ASN A 160 -6.86 0.32 9.54
N LEU A 161 -6.72 -0.96 9.16
CA LEU A 161 -6.89 -1.45 7.80
C LEU A 161 -7.80 -2.67 7.79
N THR A 162 -8.66 -2.76 6.78
CA THR A 162 -9.42 -3.97 6.48
C THR A 162 -8.52 -5.04 5.84
N VAL A 163 -8.96 -6.30 5.85
CA VAL A 163 -8.26 -7.39 5.15
C VAL A 163 -8.14 -7.09 3.64
N ALA A 164 -9.19 -6.55 3.03
CA ALA A 164 -9.15 -6.14 1.61
C ALA A 164 -8.11 -5.05 1.35
N GLU A 165 -8.02 -4.00 2.18
CA GLU A 165 -7.01 -2.95 2.03
C GLU A 165 -5.58 -3.51 2.19
N ARG A 166 -5.38 -4.44 3.14
CA ARG A 166 -4.10 -5.13 3.32
C ARG A 166 -3.74 -5.94 2.08
N ALA A 167 -4.66 -6.73 1.57
CA ALA A 167 -4.46 -7.53 0.36
C ALA A 167 -4.12 -6.65 -0.86
N LEU A 168 -4.85 -5.54 -1.07
CA LEU A 168 -4.58 -4.62 -2.20
C LEU A 168 -3.17 -4.01 -2.15
N CYS A 169 -2.68 -3.60 -0.97
CA CYS A 169 -1.32 -3.08 -0.87
C CYS A 169 -0.26 -4.18 -0.94
N THR A 170 -0.55 -5.40 -0.48
CA THR A 170 0.38 -6.54 -0.63
C THR A 170 0.45 -7.02 -2.09
N ILE A 171 -0.66 -7.02 -2.84
CA ILE A 171 -0.67 -7.26 -4.30
C ILE A 171 0.27 -6.27 -5.02
N ALA A 172 0.23 -4.99 -4.66
CA ALA A 172 1.17 -4.01 -5.21
C ALA A 172 2.63 -4.38 -4.93
N THR A 173 2.89 -4.90 -3.73
CA THR A 173 4.21 -5.36 -3.30
C THR A 173 4.67 -6.59 -4.10
N ASP A 174 3.80 -7.58 -4.30
CA ASP A 174 4.08 -8.76 -5.11
C ASP A 174 4.47 -8.39 -6.54
N VAL A 175 3.71 -7.47 -7.16
CA VAL A 175 4.00 -6.98 -8.51
C VAL A 175 5.38 -6.33 -8.59
N LEU A 176 5.71 -5.47 -7.63
CA LEU A 176 6.97 -4.73 -7.64
C LEU A 176 8.18 -5.57 -7.26
N ASN A 177 8.00 -6.57 -6.40
CA ASN A 177 9.03 -7.55 -6.06
C ASN A 177 9.15 -8.66 -7.12
N GLY A 178 8.13 -8.84 -7.97
CA GLY A 178 8.10 -9.88 -9.01
C GLY A 178 7.71 -11.26 -8.49
N THR A 179 7.10 -11.36 -7.30
CA THR A 179 6.59 -12.58 -6.68
C THR A 179 5.16 -12.86 -7.16
N LEU A 180 5.02 -13.23 -8.45
CA LEU A 180 3.72 -13.36 -9.14
C LEU A 180 3.16 -14.79 -9.16
N ASP A 181 3.71 -15.69 -8.39
CA ASP A 181 3.28 -17.08 -8.21
C ASP A 181 2.38 -17.24 -6.96
N GLN A 182 2.68 -18.16 -6.05
CA GLN A 182 1.82 -18.47 -4.90
C GLN A 182 1.43 -17.24 -4.06
N SER A 183 2.41 -16.40 -3.69
CA SER A 183 2.16 -15.20 -2.89
C SER A 183 1.11 -14.28 -3.51
N PHE A 184 1.26 -13.99 -4.79
CA PHE A 184 0.31 -13.15 -5.53
C PHE A 184 -1.08 -13.79 -5.62
N GLN A 185 -1.15 -15.10 -5.89
CA GLN A 185 -2.42 -15.83 -5.98
C GLN A 185 -3.18 -15.77 -4.66
N GLU A 186 -2.50 -16.01 -3.54
CA GLU A 186 -3.10 -15.93 -2.20
C GLU A 186 -3.59 -14.52 -1.86
N HIS A 187 -2.80 -13.48 -2.16
CA HIS A 187 -3.21 -12.11 -1.87
C HIS A 187 -4.36 -11.64 -2.77
N VAL A 188 -4.42 -12.07 -4.04
CA VAL A 188 -5.58 -11.85 -4.91
C VAL A 188 -6.80 -12.58 -4.35
N GLY A 189 -6.65 -13.85 -3.94
CA GLY A 189 -7.70 -14.60 -3.27
C GLY A 189 -8.25 -13.87 -2.03
N LEU A 190 -7.37 -13.45 -1.12
CA LEU A 190 -7.74 -12.68 0.06
C LEU A 190 -8.47 -11.37 -0.28
N ALA A 191 -8.05 -10.66 -1.31
CA ALA A 191 -8.71 -9.45 -1.75
C ALA A 191 -10.15 -9.74 -2.21
N LEU A 192 -10.34 -10.71 -3.11
CA LEU A 192 -11.63 -11.08 -3.67
C LEU A 192 -12.59 -11.61 -2.59
N ASP A 193 -12.12 -12.49 -1.71
CA ASP A 193 -12.90 -13.12 -0.65
C ASP A 193 -13.31 -12.13 0.46
N ASN A 194 -12.62 -10.97 0.56
CA ASN A 194 -12.92 -9.90 1.51
C ASN A 194 -13.55 -8.64 0.86
N GLY A 195 -14.16 -8.80 -0.31
CA GLY A 195 -15.00 -7.78 -0.93
C GLY A 195 -14.28 -6.74 -1.80
N ALA A 196 -13.01 -6.95 -2.12
CA ALA A 196 -12.40 -6.24 -3.23
C ALA A 196 -12.79 -6.94 -4.53
N GLY A 197 -13.59 -6.32 -5.38
CA GLY A 197 -13.92 -6.87 -6.69
C GLY A 197 -12.70 -6.93 -7.63
N GLU A 198 -12.81 -7.74 -8.68
CA GLU A 198 -11.78 -7.87 -9.73
C GLU A 198 -11.33 -6.50 -10.27
N GLU A 199 -12.27 -5.58 -10.45
CA GLU A 199 -12.00 -4.24 -10.95
C GLU A 199 -11.08 -3.42 -10.02
N LYS A 200 -11.11 -3.66 -8.71
CA LYS A 200 -10.17 -3.04 -7.77
C LYS A 200 -8.76 -3.62 -7.91
N VAL A 201 -8.64 -4.94 -8.03
CA VAL A 201 -7.35 -5.59 -8.26
C VAL A 201 -6.72 -5.09 -9.56
N ARG A 202 -7.50 -5.04 -10.65
CA ARG A 202 -7.04 -4.47 -11.93
C ARG A 202 -6.62 -3.00 -11.80
N ALA A 203 -7.32 -2.22 -11.00
CA ALA A 203 -6.98 -0.83 -10.76
C ALA A 203 -5.67 -0.67 -9.96
N VAL A 204 -5.37 -1.59 -9.02
CA VAL A 204 -4.06 -1.65 -8.36
C VAL A 204 -2.94 -1.88 -9.38
N LEU A 205 -3.11 -2.86 -10.29
CA LEU A 205 -2.11 -3.13 -11.34
C LEU A 205 -1.89 -1.92 -12.27
N LEU A 206 -2.97 -1.18 -12.59
CA LEU A 206 -2.86 0.05 -13.38
C LEU A 206 -2.10 1.16 -12.63
N LEU A 207 -2.32 1.31 -11.33
CA LEU A 207 -1.62 2.28 -10.50
C LEU A 207 -0.12 1.92 -10.42
N VAL A 208 0.19 0.66 -10.14
CA VAL A 208 1.57 0.15 -10.02
C VAL A 208 2.35 0.27 -11.34
N ALA A 209 1.66 0.37 -12.49
CA ALA A 209 2.32 0.59 -13.78
C ALA A 209 3.13 1.90 -13.85
N GLU A 210 2.87 2.87 -12.97
CA GLU A 210 3.70 4.08 -12.84
C GLU A 210 5.10 3.78 -12.30
N PHE A 211 5.26 2.69 -11.56
CA PHE A 211 6.52 2.25 -10.96
C PHE A 211 7.24 1.18 -11.79
N GLY A 212 6.57 0.59 -12.77
CA GLY A 212 7.18 -0.41 -13.64
C GLY A 212 6.21 -1.04 -14.61
N ILE A 213 6.08 -0.48 -15.81
CA ILE A 213 5.10 -0.91 -16.82
C ILE A 213 5.24 -2.40 -17.20
N ALA A 214 6.47 -2.91 -17.31
CA ALA A 214 6.71 -4.31 -17.64
C ALA A 214 6.33 -5.26 -16.49
N LYS A 215 6.50 -4.83 -15.24
CA LYS A 215 6.06 -5.58 -14.05
C LYS A 215 4.54 -5.69 -14.02
N SER A 216 3.84 -4.58 -14.26
CA SER A 216 2.37 -4.58 -14.34
C SER A 216 1.85 -5.43 -15.49
N TRP A 217 2.50 -5.42 -16.66
CA TRP A 217 2.10 -6.29 -17.76
C TRP A 217 2.13 -7.76 -17.35
N ARG A 218 3.24 -8.22 -16.75
CA ARG A 218 3.34 -9.60 -16.23
C ARG A 218 2.26 -9.89 -15.19
N ALA A 219 2.00 -8.93 -14.31
CA ALA A 219 0.98 -9.08 -13.27
C ALA A 219 -0.44 -9.20 -13.84
N PHE A 220 -0.76 -8.50 -14.94
CA PHE A 220 -2.05 -8.69 -15.64
C PHE A 220 -2.20 -10.10 -16.21
N THR A 221 -1.11 -10.71 -16.73
CA THR A 221 -1.12 -12.10 -17.18
C THR A 221 -1.36 -13.06 -15.99
N ALA A 222 -0.60 -12.90 -14.91
CA ALA A 222 -0.77 -13.71 -13.70
C ALA A 222 -2.18 -13.54 -13.07
N LEU A 223 -2.73 -12.33 -13.05
CA LEU A 223 -4.10 -12.11 -12.57
C LEU A 223 -5.12 -12.87 -13.41
N GLN A 224 -4.96 -12.91 -14.74
CA GLN A 224 -5.89 -13.65 -15.60
C GLN A 224 -5.86 -15.15 -15.28
N GLU A 225 -4.67 -15.73 -15.06
CA GLU A 225 -4.50 -17.13 -14.66
C GLU A 225 -5.21 -17.43 -13.32
N VAL A 226 -5.10 -16.53 -12.34
CA VAL A 226 -5.80 -16.66 -11.05
C VAL A 226 -7.31 -16.61 -11.23
N LEU A 227 -7.82 -15.69 -12.03
CA LEU A 227 -9.26 -15.54 -12.27
C LEU A 227 -9.83 -16.75 -13.03
N ASP A 228 -9.12 -17.24 -14.04
CA ASP A 228 -9.51 -18.42 -14.82
C ASP A 228 -9.55 -19.70 -13.94
N ALA A 229 -8.68 -19.79 -12.94
CA ALA A 229 -8.66 -20.92 -11.99
C ALA A 229 -9.79 -20.85 -10.95
N ARG A 230 -10.40 -19.69 -10.73
CA ARG A 230 -11.49 -19.46 -9.75
C ARG A 230 -12.90 -19.50 -10.39
N GLY A 231 -13.01 -19.36 -11.70
CA GLY A 231 -14.27 -19.33 -12.46
C GLY A 231 -14.66 -20.68 -12.95
#